data_7323a319f803ad3236672c660b4accd9
#
_entry.id   7323a319f803ad3236672c660b4accd9
#
_cell.length_a   1.000
_cell.length_b   1.000
_cell.length_c   1.000
_cell.angle_alpha   90.00
_cell.angle_beta   90.00
_cell.angle_gamma   90.00
#
_symmetry.space_group_name_H-M   'P 1'
#
loop_
_entity.id
_entity.type
_entity.pdbx_description
1 polymer ?
#
loop_
_entity_poly.entity_id
_entity_poly.type
_entity_poly.pdbx_seq_one_letter_code
_entity_poly.pdbx_strand_id
1 'polypeptide(L)'
;IASGEAMLRTGPGRNYPGVWLYKRRDLPVRVLQVYPNWRRIEDPDGEQGWMLVTLLSDRRTAIVKPGAPRDIHTKPDAAAPVRYRAEAGVVGRIDECSGAWCRIEIGPRKGYIERDALFGLDGNEAID
;
A
#
# COMPACT_ATOMS: atom_id res chain seq x y z
N ILE A 1 -3.68 1.78 -5.93
CA ILE A 1 -3.87 2.11 -7.36
C ILE A 1 -4.22 0.83 -8.11
N ALA A 2 -5.36 0.83 -8.78
CA ALA A 2 -5.82 -0.32 -9.55
C ALA A 2 -5.28 -0.33 -10.98
N SER A 3 -4.95 0.84 -11.52
CA SER A 3 -4.50 0.99 -12.90
C SER A 3 -2.99 0.85 -13.04
N GLY A 4 -2.53 0.38 -14.21
CA GLY A 4 -1.10 0.36 -14.54
C GLY A 4 -0.50 1.74 -14.76
N GLU A 5 -1.35 2.76 -15.00
CA GLU A 5 -0.95 4.15 -15.10
C GLU A 5 -1.98 5.02 -14.38
N ALA A 6 -1.52 5.95 -13.56
CA ALA A 6 -2.40 6.85 -12.82
C ALA A 6 -1.75 8.22 -12.67
N MET A 7 -2.45 9.26 -13.12
CA MET A 7 -1.97 10.63 -13.03
C MET A 7 -2.37 11.26 -11.69
N LEU A 8 -1.40 11.85 -11.01
CA LEU A 8 -1.62 12.70 -9.85
C LEU A 8 -1.71 14.15 -10.32
N ARG A 9 -2.74 14.87 -9.88
CA ARG A 9 -3.00 16.26 -10.29
C ARG A 9 -3.00 17.21 -9.10
N THR A 10 -2.88 18.50 -9.40
CA THR A 10 -2.87 19.55 -8.35
C THR A 10 -4.25 19.83 -7.77
N GLY A 11 -5.32 19.40 -8.42
CA GLY A 11 -6.68 19.63 -7.97
C GLY A 11 -7.65 18.58 -8.47
N PRO A 12 -8.89 18.56 -7.95
CA PRO A 12 -9.88 17.52 -8.24
C PRO A 12 -10.56 17.73 -9.59
N GLY A 13 -9.83 17.58 -10.68
CA GLY A 13 -10.37 17.71 -12.02
C GLY A 13 -9.32 17.47 -13.09
N ARG A 14 -9.76 17.09 -14.28
CA ARG A 14 -8.87 16.82 -15.42
C ARG A 14 -8.23 18.09 -15.99
N ASN A 15 -8.81 19.25 -15.69
CA ASN A 15 -8.27 20.55 -16.07
C ASN A 15 -7.13 21.03 -15.16
N TYR A 16 -6.90 20.37 -14.05
CA TYR A 16 -5.75 20.68 -13.21
C TYR A 16 -4.50 19.99 -13.74
N PRO A 17 -3.32 20.63 -13.65
CA PRO A 17 -2.08 20.06 -14.14
C PRO A 17 -1.76 18.71 -13.51
N GLY A 18 -1.26 17.77 -14.32
CA GLY A 18 -0.66 16.54 -13.84
C GLY A 18 0.74 16.81 -13.34
N VAL A 19 1.07 16.30 -12.16
CA VAL A 19 2.38 16.51 -11.54
C VAL A 19 3.20 15.23 -11.44
N TRP A 20 2.56 14.07 -11.49
CA TRP A 20 3.24 12.79 -11.41
C TRP A 20 2.41 11.71 -12.09
N LEU A 21 3.07 10.79 -12.80
CA LEU A 21 2.43 9.63 -13.41
C LEU A 21 2.95 8.36 -12.74
N TYR A 22 2.05 7.68 -12.03
CA TYR A 22 2.37 6.38 -11.44
C TYR A 22 2.21 5.28 -12.48
N LYS A 23 3.19 4.41 -12.59
CA LYS A 23 3.19 3.29 -13.52
C LYS A 23 3.18 1.93 -12.82
N ARG A 24 2.90 1.93 -11.52
CA ARG A 24 2.93 0.73 -10.72
C ARG A 24 1.54 0.35 -10.24
N ARG A 25 1.01 -0.75 -10.76
CA ARG A 25 -0.25 -1.32 -10.30
C ARG A 25 -0.12 -1.77 -8.85
N ASP A 26 -1.21 -1.66 -8.10
CA ASP A 26 -1.32 -2.06 -6.69
C ASP A 26 -0.48 -1.22 -5.71
N LEU A 27 0.15 -0.13 -6.17
CA LEU A 27 0.83 0.79 -5.25
C LEU A 27 -0.17 1.29 -4.20
N PRO A 28 0.11 1.14 -2.89
CA PRO A 28 -0.78 1.65 -1.85
C PRO A 28 -0.70 3.16 -1.78
N VAL A 29 -1.84 3.79 -1.57
CA VAL A 29 -1.94 5.23 -1.32
C VAL A 29 -2.90 5.45 -0.16
N ARG A 30 -2.67 6.52 0.61
CA ARG A 30 -3.56 6.92 1.69
C ARG A 30 -4.54 7.94 1.17
N VAL A 31 -5.83 7.73 1.39
CA VAL A 31 -6.86 8.70 1.04
C VAL A 31 -6.96 9.73 2.16
N LEU A 32 -6.68 10.98 1.83
CA LEU A 32 -6.71 12.10 2.79
C LEU A 32 -8.02 12.87 2.75
N GLN A 33 -8.66 12.91 1.57
CA GLN A 33 -9.87 13.69 1.39
C GLN A 33 -10.71 13.10 0.25
N VAL A 34 -12.02 13.16 0.40
CA VAL A 34 -12.99 12.65 -0.58
C VAL A 34 -13.69 13.82 -1.26
N TYR A 35 -13.74 13.79 -2.58
CA TYR A 35 -14.46 14.75 -3.40
C TYR A 35 -15.19 13.98 -4.51
N PRO A 36 -16.30 14.47 -5.07
CA PRO A 36 -17.00 13.71 -6.12
C PRO A 36 -16.07 13.29 -7.26
N ASN A 37 -15.95 12.00 -7.48
CA ASN A 37 -15.10 11.36 -8.48
C ASN A 37 -13.59 11.50 -8.28
N TRP A 38 -13.15 12.20 -7.23
CA TRP A 38 -11.73 12.45 -6.96
C TRP A 38 -11.38 12.15 -5.52
N ARG A 39 -10.12 11.75 -5.33
CA ARG A 39 -9.56 11.53 -3.99
C ARG A 39 -8.26 12.28 -3.87
N ARG A 40 -8.10 13.02 -2.79
CA ARG A 40 -6.79 13.52 -2.42
C ARG A 40 -6.04 12.41 -1.75
N ILE A 41 -4.87 12.07 -2.29
CA ILE A 41 -4.10 10.93 -1.82
C ILE A 41 -2.69 11.34 -1.43
N GLU A 42 -2.05 10.49 -0.62
CA GLU A 42 -0.63 10.57 -0.30
C GLU A 42 0.01 9.24 -0.69
N ASP A 43 1.11 9.31 -1.43
CA ASP A 43 1.85 8.13 -1.82
C ASP A 43 2.86 7.69 -0.73
N PRO A 44 3.55 6.55 -0.90
CA PRO A 44 4.52 6.08 0.10
C PRO A 44 5.68 7.03 0.37
N ASP A 45 6.00 7.92 -0.57
CA ASP A 45 7.11 8.88 -0.45
C ASP A 45 6.65 10.23 0.11
N GLY A 46 5.37 10.37 0.43
CA GLY A 46 4.82 11.59 0.99
C GLY A 46 4.28 12.60 -0.01
N GLU A 47 4.32 12.30 -1.32
CA GLU A 47 3.72 13.15 -2.33
C GLU A 47 2.20 13.14 -2.20
N GLN A 48 1.60 14.32 -2.26
CA GLN A 48 0.16 14.49 -2.15
C GLN A 48 -0.41 15.13 -3.41
N GLY A 49 -1.63 14.76 -3.74
CA GLY A 49 -2.36 15.34 -4.87
C GLY A 49 -3.68 14.63 -5.09
N TRP A 50 -4.30 14.92 -6.22
CA TRP A 50 -5.63 14.43 -6.54
C TRP A 50 -5.60 13.38 -7.63
N MET A 51 -6.33 12.31 -7.40
CA MET A 51 -6.41 11.18 -8.33
C MET A 51 -7.87 10.82 -8.60
N LEU A 52 -8.17 10.47 -9.84
CA LEU A 52 -9.51 10.04 -10.24
C LEU A 52 -9.87 8.73 -9.53
N VAL A 53 -11.06 8.67 -8.95
CA VAL A 53 -11.47 7.54 -8.11
C VAL A 53 -11.47 6.19 -8.85
N THR A 54 -11.73 6.19 -10.15
CA THR A 54 -11.73 4.95 -10.95
C THR A 54 -10.34 4.33 -11.10
N LEU A 55 -9.28 5.08 -10.79
CA LEU A 55 -7.91 4.57 -10.80
C LEU A 55 -7.51 3.89 -9.49
N LEU A 56 -8.39 3.94 -8.49
CA LEU A 56 -8.18 3.37 -7.16
C LEU A 56 -9.03 2.10 -6.99
N SER A 57 -8.64 1.29 -6.03
CA SER A 57 -9.33 0.05 -5.68
C SER A 57 -9.46 -0.05 -4.16
N ASP A 58 -10.52 -0.72 -3.70
CA ASP A 58 -10.69 -1.06 -2.28
C ASP A 58 -9.77 -2.19 -1.83
N ARG A 59 -9.09 -2.84 -2.77
CA ARG A 59 -8.15 -3.88 -2.44
C ARG A 59 -7.02 -3.31 -1.60
N ARG A 60 -6.80 -3.90 -0.44
CA ARG A 60 -5.75 -3.42 0.45
C ARG A 60 -4.40 -3.97 0.00
N THR A 61 -3.47 -3.05 -0.21
CA THR A 61 -2.08 -3.38 -0.49
C THR A 61 -1.18 -2.61 0.47
N ALA A 62 0.05 -3.08 0.61
CA ALA A 62 1.05 -2.40 1.40
C ALA A 62 2.41 -2.53 0.73
N ILE A 63 3.28 -1.57 0.99
CA ILE A 63 4.65 -1.57 0.49
C ILE A 63 5.63 -1.66 1.66
N VAL A 64 6.67 -2.47 1.49
CA VAL A 64 7.72 -2.58 2.49
C VAL A 64 8.51 -1.27 2.56
N LYS A 65 8.60 -0.71 3.76
CA LYS A 65 9.29 0.55 4.01
C LYS A 65 10.78 0.46 3.70
N PRO A 66 11.44 1.60 3.45
CA PRO A 66 12.90 1.65 3.28
C PRO A 66 13.63 0.99 4.45
N GLY A 67 14.79 0.43 4.17
CA GLY A 67 15.64 -0.23 5.15
C GLY A 67 16.05 -1.63 4.71
N ALA A 68 16.52 -2.43 5.66
CA ALA A 68 16.92 -3.80 5.41
C ALA A 68 15.74 -4.69 5.01
N PRO A 69 15.99 -5.81 4.32
CA PRO A 69 14.94 -6.78 4.03
C PRO A 69 14.21 -7.23 5.30
N ARG A 70 12.91 -7.47 5.17
CA ARG A 70 12.05 -7.86 6.29
C ARG A 70 11.73 -9.33 6.24
N ASP A 71 11.71 -9.97 7.41
CA ASP A 71 11.39 -11.39 7.52
C ASP A 71 9.89 -11.62 7.36
N ILE A 72 9.54 -12.60 6.53
CA ILE A 72 8.18 -13.09 6.36
C ILE A 72 8.09 -14.45 7.03
N HIS A 73 7.27 -14.53 8.06
CA HIS A 73 7.15 -15.71 8.90
C HIS A 73 6.00 -16.61 8.49
N THR A 74 6.04 -17.86 8.96
CA THR A 74 4.96 -18.83 8.70
C THR A 74 3.74 -18.59 9.58
N LYS A 75 3.92 -17.87 10.70
CA LYS A 75 2.88 -17.53 11.67
C LYS A 75 3.10 -16.11 12.16
N PRO A 76 2.08 -15.45 12.73
CA PRO A 76 2.21 -14.08 13.26
C PRO A 76 2.94 -14.06 14.61
N ASP A 77 4.18 -14.50 14.60
CA ASP A 77 5.02 -14.63 15.78
C ASP A 77 6.49 -14.48 15.35
N ALA A 78 7.22 -13.64 16.06
CA ALA A 78 8.64 -13.39 15.79
C ALA A 78 9.52 -14.65 15.96
N ALA A 79 9.06 -15.60 16.77
CA ALA A 79 9.75 -16.90 16.97
C ALA A 79 9.40 -17.94 15.91
N ALA A 80 8.41 -17.68 15.06
CA ALA A 80 8.04 -18.61 13.99
C ALA A 80 9.12 -18.68 12.91
N PRO A 81 9.23 -19.78 12.19
CA PRO A 81 10.19 -19.90 11.09
C PRO A 81 10.01 -18.81 10.05
N VAL A 82 11.13 -18.30 9.54
CA VAL A 82 11.15 -17.35 8.43
C VAL A 82 10.97 -18.14 7.13
N ARG A 83 9.92 -17.80 6.38
CA ARG A 83 9.62 -18.45 5.10
C ARG A 83 10.44 -17.86 3.96
N TYR A 84 10.54 -16.52 3.94
CA TYR A 84 11.35 -15.77 2.98
C TYR A 84 11.50 -14.34 3.47
N ARG A 85 12.25 -13.51 2.72
CA ARG A 85 12.44 -12.09 3.06
C ARG A 85 11.97 -11.22 1.92
N ALA A 86 11.40 -10.06 2.29
CA ALA A 86 10.94 -9.04 1.35
C ALA A 86 11.82 -7.81 1.44
N GLU A 87 12.35 -7.37 0.31
CA GLU A 87 13.14 -6.15 0.22
C GLU A 87 12.27 -4.91 0.30
N ALA A 88 12.87 -3.79 0.66
CA ALA A 88 12.21 -2.48 0.63
C ALA A 88 11.62 -2.22 -0.76
N GLY A 89 10.43 -1.65 -0.80
CA GLY A 89 9.75 -1.34 -2.05
C GLY A 89 8.90 -2.47 -2.62
N VAL A 90 8.94 -3.67 -2.03
CA VAL A 90 8.06 -4.76 -2.45
C VAL A 90 6.62 -4.45 -2.05
N VAL A 91 5.69 -4.62 -2.98
CA VAL A 91 4.25 -4.44 -2.75
C VAL A 91 3.57 -5.80 -2.66
N GLY A 92 2.72 -5.95 -1.65
CA GLY A 92 1.92 -7.15 -1.47
C GLY A 92 0.49 -6.81 -1.11
N ARG A 93 -0.40 -7.79 -1.28
CA ARG A 93 -1.78 -7.69 -0.81
C ARG A 93 -1.85 -8.02 0.66
N ILE A 94 -2.71 -7.29 1.37
CA ILE A 94 -3.01 -7.53 2.78
C ILE A 94 -4.42 -8.07 2.88
N ASP A 95 -4.58 -9.27 3.39
CA ASP A 95 -5.91 -9.87 3.59
C ASP A 95 -6.30 -10.00 5.07
N GLU A 96 -5.35 -9.83 5.98
CA GLU A 96 -5.61 -9.92 7.41
C GLU A 96 -4.56 -9.13 8.18
N CYS A 97 -4.98 -8.31 9.14
CA CYS A 97 -4.11 -7.65 10.10
C CYS A 97 -4.73 -7.72 11.49
N SER A 98 -3.94 -8.14 12.46
CA SER A 98 -4.36 -8.20 13.86
C SER A 98 -3.16 -7.87 14.74
N GLY A 99 -3.32 -6.86 15.61
CA GLY A 99 -2.22 -6.42 16.46
C GLY A 99 -1.00 -5.95 15.65
N ALA A 100 0.15 -6.49 15.98
CA ALA A 100 1.43 -6.11 15.38
C ALA A 100 1.74 -6.83 14.05
N TRP A 101 0.86 -7.72 13.60
CA TRP A 101 1.12 -8.60 12.46
C TRP A 101 0.08 -8.46 11.36
N CYS A 102 0.54 -8.61 10.11
CA CYS A 102 -0.34 -8.69 8.94
C CYS A 102 0.03 -9.90 8.09
N ARG A 103 -0.99 -10.51 7.49
CA ARG A 103 -0.79 -11.54 6.49
C ARG A 103 -0.63 -10.86 5.14
N ILE A 104 0.48 -11.14 4.47
CA ILE A 104 0.83 -10.52 3.19
C ILE A 104 0.95 -11.60 2.12
N GLU A 105 0.48 -11.25 0.91
CA GLU A 105 0.62 -12.08 -0.28
C GLU A 105 1.43 -11.32 -1.33
N ILE A 106 2.59 -11.87 -1.68
CA ILE A 106 3.50 -11.28 -2.67
C ILE A 106 3.61 -12.29 -3.81
N GLY A 107 2.90 -12.00 -4.93
CA GLY A 107 2.76 -12.99 -6.00
C GLY A 107 2.10 -14.26 -5.46
N PRO A 108 2.67 -15.45 -5.68
CA PRO A 108 2.11 -16.71 -5.17
C PRO A 108 2.48 -17.00 -3.72
N ARG A 109 3.30 -16.17 -3.08
CA ARG A 109 3.85 -16.41 -1.75
C ARG A 109 3.06 -15.70 -0.67
N LYS A 110 2.71 -16.42 0.39
CA LYS A 110 1.98 -15.88 1.53
C LYS A 110 2.80 -16.06 2.81
N GLY A 111 2.57 -15.16 3.77
CA GLY A 111 3.19 -15.26 5.07
C GLY A 111 2.81 -14.06 5.94
N TYR A 112 3.47 -13.95 7.09
CA TYR A 112 3.17 -12.92 8.08
C TYR A 112 4.37 -11.98 8.23
N ILE A 113 4.07 -10.69 8.25
CA ILE A 113 5.05 -9.61 8.39
C ILE A 113 4.61 -8.69 9.51
N GLU A 114 5.58 -8.08 10.20
CA GLU A 114 5.29 -7.07 11.18
C GLU A 114 4.67 -5.83 10.52
N ARG A 115 3.60 -5.32 11.11
CA ARG A 115 2.87 -4.15 10.63
C ARG A 115 3.79 -2.94 10.45
N ASP A 116 4.74 -2.74 11.37
CA ASP A 116 5.65 -1.60 11.36
C ASP A 116 6.56 -1.54 10.13
N ALA A 117 6.70 -2.65 9.43
CA ALA A 117 7.49 -2.74 8.19
C ALA A 117 6.76 -2.19 6.98
N LEU A 118 5.48 -1.82 7.11
CA LEU A 118 4.60 -1.56 5.97
C LEU A 118 4.05 -0.13 5.97
N PHE A 119 4.00 0.48 4.78
CA PHE A 119 3.15 1.62 4.47
C PHE A 119 1.88 1.13 3.79
N GLY A 120 0.74 1.76 4.08
CA GLY A 120 -0.55 1.44 3.47
C GLY A 120 -1.60 1.01 4.49
N LEU A 121 -1.26 1.04 5.78
CA LEU A 121 -2.13 0.67 6.89
C LEU A 121 -2.26 1.83 7.85
N ASP A 122 -3.44 2.01 8.41
CA ASP A 122 -3.67 3.01 9.45
C ASP A 122 -3.38 2.41 10.82
N GLY A 123 -2.41 2.97 11.54
CA GLY A 123 -2.12 2.65 12.93
C GLY A 123 -2.34 1.19 13.33
N ASN A 124 -3.36 0.95 14.15
CA ASN A 124 -3.72 -0.38 14.64
C ASN A 124 -4.96 -0.96 13.94
N GLU A 125 -5.25 -0.53 12.71
CA GLU A 125 -6.46 -1.03 12.04
C GLU A 125 -6.43 -2.55 11.90
N ALA A 126 -7.59 -3.17 12.15
CA ALA A 126 -7.78 -4.58 11.91
C ALA A 126 -8.32 -4.79 10.51
N ILE A 127 -7.80 -5.80 9.81
CA ILE A 127 -8.26 -6.21 8.50
C ILE A 127 -8.57 -7.69 8.57
N ASP A 128 -9.78 -8.05 8.13
CA ASP A 128 -10.25 -9.44 8.10
C ASP A 128 -10.29 -9.99 6.68
#